data_ad22848a5377a74105f583802a4216d8
#
_entry.id   ad22848a5377a74105f583802a4216d8
#
_cell.length_a   1.000
_cell.length_b   1.000
_cell.length_c   1.000
_cell.angle_alpha   90.00
_cell.angle_beta   90.00
_cell.angle_gamma   90.00
#
_symmetry.space_group_name_H-M   'P 1'
#
loop_
_entity.id
_entity.type
_entity.pdbx_description
1 polymer ?
#
loop_
_entity_poly.entity_id
_entity_poly.type
_entity_poly.pdbx_seq_one_letter_code
_entity_poly.pdbx_strand_id
1 'polypeptide(L)' 'VDYIKIVEHLLRKYRDRKEALSQTLASGSIENIEQYHRIVGEIAGLSLAEQEIQNLQSNMEDD' A
#
# COMPACT_ATOMS: atom_id res chain seq x y z
N VAL A 1 15.77 18.19 6.08
CA VAL A 1 15.05 17.00 5.59
C VAL A 1 13.61 17.38 5.37
N ASP A 2 13.10 17.05 4.18
CA ASP A 2 11.73 17.36 3.83
C ASP A 2 10.86 16.13 4.12
N TYR A 3 10.22 16.13 5.28
CA TYR A 3 9.38 15.01 5.71
C TYR A 3 8.17 14.80 4.79
N ILE A 4 7.63 15.89 4.23
CA ILE A 4 6.48 15.80 3.33
C ILE A 4 6.87 15.01 2.08
N LYS A 5 8.03 15.30 1.51
CA LYS A 5 8.50 14.58 0.32
C LYS A 5 8.80 13.11 0.60
N ILE A 6 9.36 12.82 1.79
CA ILE A 6 9.64 11.44 2.20
C ILE A 6 8.33 10.67 2.29
N VAL A 7 7.32 11.24 2.96
CA VAL A 7 6.03 10.58 3.13
C VAL A 7 5.33 10.39 1.79
N GLU A 8 5.35 11.40 0.93
CA GLU A 8 4.74 11.28 -0.40
C GLU A 8 5.41 10.17 -1.22
N HIS A 9 6.73 10.05 -1.11
CA HIS A 9 7.48 9.01 -1.79
C HIS A 9 7.06 7.62 -1.31
N LEU A 10 6.94 7.43 0.01
CA LEU A 10 6.51 6.16 0.59
C LEU A 10 5.10 5.80 0.15
N LEU A 11 4.17 6.76 0.20
CA LEU A 11 2.79 6.52 -0.23
C LEU A 11 2.73 6.11 -1.69
N ARG A 12 3.52 6.75 -2.55
CA ARG A 12 3.59 6.39 -3.96
C ARG A 12 4.10 4.97 -4.15
N LYS A 13 5.15 4.60 -3.41
CA LYS A 13 5.70 3.25 -3.46
C LYS A 13 4.65 2.20 -3.06
N TYR A 14 3.89 2.46 -2.02
CA TYR A 14 2.85 1.54 -1.57
C TYR A 14 1.73 1.42 -2.62
N ARG A 15 1.32 2.53 -3.21
CA ARG A 15 0.29 2.53 -4.26
C ARG A 15 0.76 1.77 -5.49
N ASP A 16 2.00 1.98 -5.91
CA ASP A 16 2.58 1.28 -7.06
C ASP A 16 2.62 -0.23 -6.79
N ARG A 17 3.00 -0.62 -5.59
CA ARG A 17 3.02 -2.04 -5.23
C ARG A 17 1.62 -2.65 -5.24
N LYS A 18 0.63 -1.94 -4.68
CA LYS A 18 -0.75 -2.41 -4.70
C LYS A 18 -1.27 -2.56 -6.13
N GLU A 19 -0.94 -1.61 -7.00
CA GLU A 19 -1.36 -1.68 -8.40
C GLU A 19 -0.76 -2.91 -9.08
N ALA A 20 0.53 -3.17 -8.87
CA ALA A 20 1.18 -4.33 -9.44
C ALA A 20 0.54 -5.63 -8.96
N LEU A 21 0.22 -5.71 -7.67
CA LEU A 21 -0.44 -6.87 -7.08
C LEU A 21 -1.86 -7.05 -7.62
N SER A 22 -2.59 -5.93 -7.76
CA SER A 22 -3.94 -5.96 -8.32
C SER A 22 -3.93 -6.43 -9.77
N GLN A 23 -2.95 -6.01 -10.55
CA GLN A 23 -2.79 -6.47 -11.93
C GLN A 23 -2.50 -7.97 -12.00
N THR A 24 -1.71 -8.48 -11.07
CA THR A 24 -1.44 -9.92 -10.99
C THR A 24 -2.74 -10.69 -10.74
N LEU A 25 -3.60 -10.20 -9.85
CA LEU A 25 -4.90 -10.83 -9.60
C LEU A 25 -5.79 -10.78 -10.86
N ALA A 26 -5.81 -9.64 -11.54
CA ALA A 26 -6.67 -9.43 -12.71
C ALA A 26 -6.19 -10.20 -13.92
N SER A 27 -4.90 -10.51 -14.03
CA SER A 27 -4.32 -11.16 -15.20
C SER A 27 -4.64 -12.66 -15.30
N GLY A 28 -5.16 -13.25 -14.22
CA GLY A 28 -5.43 -14.68 -14.18
C GLY A 28 -4.19 -15.54 -14.00
N SER A 29 -3.05 -14.96 -13.64
CA SER A 29 -1.81 -15.68 -13.43
C SER A 29 -1.70 -16.34 -12.06
N ILE A 30 -2.76 -16.29 -11.27
CA ILE A 30 -2.81 -16.90 -9.94
C ILE A 30 -2.92 -18.43 -10.12
N GLU A 31 -1.99 -19.16 -9.51
CA GLU A 31 -1.89 -20.61 -9.69
C GLU A 31 -2.67 -21.40 -8.64
N ASN A 32 -2.84 -20.83 -7.44
CA ASN A 32 -3.49 -21.52 -6.34
C ASN A 32 -4.09 -20.54 -5.33
N ILE A 33 -4.91 -21.09 -4.42
CA ILE A 33 -5.61 -20.28 -3.43
C ILE A 33 -4.65 -19.67 -2.40
N GLU A 34 -3.56 -20.34 -2.11
CA GLU A 34 -2.57 -19.80 -1.16
C GLU A 34 -1.91 -18.56 -1.72
N GLN A 35 -1.57 -18.55 -2.99
CA GLN A 35 -1.01 -17.38 -3.66
C GLN A 35 -2.03 -16.24 -3.65
N TYR A 36 -3.30 -16.55 -3.93
CA TYR A 36 -4.38 -15.57 -3.89
C TYR A 36 -4.45 -14.89 -2.51
N HIS A 37 -4.51 -15.67 -1.44
CA HIS A 37 -4.59 -15.15 -0.08
C HIS A 37 -3.37 -14.33 0.29
N ARG A 38 -2.18 -14.74 -0.15
CA ARG A 38 -0.96 -13.98 0.12
C ARG A 38 -1.01 -12.60 -0.51
N ILE A 39 -1.43 -12.53 -1.77
CA ILE A 39 -1.51 -11.25 -2.49
C ILE A 39 -2.57 -10.34 -1.86
N VAL A 40 -3.75 -10.87 -1.56
CA VAL A 40 -4.81 -10.10 -0.92
C VAL A 40 -4.35 -9.58 0.44
N GLY A 41 -3.65 -10.41 1.21
CA GLY A 41 -3.10 -10.01 2.51
C GLY A 41 -2.07 -8.90 2.37
N GLU A 42 -1.20 -8.97 1.36
CA GLU A 42 -0.21 -7.91 1.13
C GLU A 42 -0.89 -6.59 0.75
N ILE A 43 -1.90 -6.64 -0.12
CA ILE A 43 -2.67 -5.45 -0.49
C ILE A 43 -3.32 -4.83 0.75
N ALA A 44 -3.94 -5.65 1.59
CA ALA A 44 -4.58 -5.18 2.83
C ALA A 44 -3.56 -4.53 3.76
N GLY A 45 -2.38 -5.14 3.91
CA GLY A 45 -1.31 -4.58 4.73
C GLY A 45 -0.79 -3.26 4.22
N LEU A 46 -0.62 -3.12 2.90
CA LEU A 46 -0.19 -1.87 2.29
C LEU A 46 -1.25 -0.77 2.45
N SER A 47 -2.52 -1.12 2.34
CA SER A 47 -3.62 -0.17 2.56
C SER A 47 -3.64 0.31 4.00
N LEU A 48 -3.42 -0.59 4.96
CA LEU A 48 -3.32 -0.21 6.38
C LEU A 48 -2.14 0.71 6.61
N ALA A 49 -0.98 0.41 6.02
CA ALA A 49 0.20 1.24 6.16
C ALA A 49 -0.04 2.65 5.60
N GLU A 50 -0.69 2.76 4.44
CA GLU A 50 -1.07 4.07 3.89
C GLU A 50 -1.96 4.83 4.84
N GLN A 51 -2.96 4.17 5.41
CA GLN A 51 -3.91 4.81 6.31
C GLN A 51 -3.21 5.31 7.57
N GLU A 52 -2.31 4.52 8.13
CA GLU A 52 -1.56 4.91 9.33
C GLU A 52 -0.66 6.12 9.06
N ILE A 53 -0.02 6.18 7.89
CA ILE A 53 0.80 7.33 7.52
C ILE A 53 -0.07 8.58 7.36
N GLN A 54 -1.23 8.45 6.72
CA GLN A 54 -2.16 9.57 6.54
C GLN A 54 -2.69 10.06 7.88
N ASN A 55 -3.00 9.15 8.80
CA ASN A 55 -3.44 9.52 10.14
C ASN A 55 -2.34 10.25 10.90
N LEU A 56 -1.12 9.80 10.78
CA LEU A 56 0.02 10.46 11.42
C LEU A 56 0.21 11.89 10.89
N GLN A 57 0.12 12.07 9.57
CA GLN A 57 0.21 13.40 8.95
C GLN A 57 -0.89 14.32 9.48
N SER A 58 -2.12 13.83 9.56
CA SER A 58 -3.26 14.58 10.04
C SER A 58 -3.06 15.02 11.49
N ASN A 59 -2.58 14.11 12.33
CA ASN A 59 -2.30 14.42 13.73
C ASN A 59 -1.20 15.47 13.88
N MET A 60 -0.19 15.42 13.04
CA MET A 60 0.90 16.39 13.06
C MET A 60 0.43 17.76 12.61
N GLU A 61 -0.50 17.83 11.68
CA GLU A 61 -1.04 19.09 11.18
C GLU A 61 -1.97 19.76 12.21
N ASP A 62 -2.65 18.96 13.02
CA ASP A 62 -3.59 19.46 14.03
C ASP A 62 -2.92 20.05 15.26
N ASP A 63 -1.63 19.84 15.43
CA ASP A 63 -0.87 20.45 16.51
C ASP A 63 -0.43 21.86 16.13
#